data_a18183726b2e67816cec58616e4357f4
#
_entry.id   a18183726b2e67816cec58616e4357f4
#
_cell.length_a   1.000
_cell.length_b   1.000
_cell.length_c   1.000
_cell.angle_alpha   90.00
_cell.angle_beta   90.00
_cell.angle_gamma   90.00
#
_symmetry.space_group_name_H-M   'P 1'
#
loop_
_entity.id
_entity.type
_entity.pdbx_description
1 polymer ?
#
loop_
_entity_poly.entity_id
_entity_poly.type
_entity_poly.pdbx_seq_one_letter_code
_entity_poly.pdbx_strand_id
1 'polypeptide(L)'
;ALLRQTFLDAQWYKTKPAAEGLNLSLQSWNDNQGLPQIFEANDKWNNLRADRIGDEFGVQYIIKSGENEYQRIKEMKSTNATFIVPLNYPAAQDVEDPNDARFVSLNDMKHWELAPANAAAFEKAGIPFCLTTADLRSVNQFWTNLRKAMEYGLSENKVLEALTKTPATTLGIYDKVGSLDAGKWANFLITNGSLFDAKSAIQYNYVQGNKYVIKDDNFIAGTYNVTINTPSGDEKYTLDVKSTSSVTMFGKDTLNTKFSQDGKVVKLS
;
A
#
# COMPACT_ATOMS: atom_id res chain seq x y z
N ALA A 1 7.59 -2.25 -30.41
CA ALA A 1 8.48 -1.70 -31.45
C ALA A 1 9.32 -0.55 -30.89
N LEU A 2 8.72 0.54 -30.38
CA LEU A 2 9.43 1.75 -29.95
C LEU A 2 10.51 1.47 -28.89
N LEU A 3 10.20 0.76 -27.80
CA LEU A 3 11.16 0.46 -26.73
C LEU A 3 12.40 -0.30 -27.25
N ARG A 4 12.20 -1.31 -28.11
CA ARG A 4 13.32 -2.02 -28.74
C ARG A 4 14.18 -1.09 -29.60
N GLN A 5 13.55 -0.22 -30.37
CA GLN A 5 14.26 0.77 -31.18
C GLN A 5 15.09 1.70 -30.29
N THR A 6 14.53 2.18 -29.16
CA THR A 6 15.28 3.03 -28.23
C THR A 6 16.50 2.31 -27.66
N PHE A 7 16.41 1.01 -27.32
CA PHE A 7 17.56 0.24 -26.88
C PHE A 7 18.64 0.12 -27.96
N LEU A 8 18.22 -0.19 -29.19
CA LEU A 8 19.14 -0.30 -30.32
C LEU A 8 19.84 1.02 -30.62
N ASP A 9 19.09 2.11 -30.65
CA ASP A 9 19.62 3.46 -30.86
C ASP A 9 20.60 3.87 -29.75
N ALA A 10 20.26 3.54 -28.49
CA ALA A 10 21.12 3.81 -27.37
C ALA A 10 22.42 2.97 -27.37
N GLN A 11 22.33 1.70 -27.79
CA GLN A 11 23.50 0.87 -27.99
C GLN A 11 24.42 1.41 -29.11
N TRP A 12 23.82 1.76 -30.25
CA TRP A 12 24.56 2.41 -31.33
C TRP A 12 25.21 3.72 -30.87
N TYR A 13 24.50 4.54 -30.10
CA TYR A 13 25.01 5.83 -29.61
C TYR A 13 26.27 5.69 -28.73
N LYS A 14 26.43 4.59 -27.99
CA LYS A 14 27.65 4.30 -27.21
C LYS A 14 28.89 4.18 -28.10
N THR A 15 28.73 3.70 -29.32
CA THR A 15 29.80 3.41 -30.28
C THR A 15 29.81 4.34 -31.48
N LYS A 16 28.98 5.41 -31.46
CA LYS A 16 28.82 6.35 -32.56
C LYS A 16 30.14 7.04 -32.93
N PRO A 17 30.36 7.36 -34.23
CA PRO A 17 31.50 8.16 -34.66
C PRO A 17 31.54 9.54 -33.96
N ALA A 18 32.74 10.06 -33.71
CA ALA A 18 32.94 11.37 -33.06
C ALA A 18 32.30 12.54 -33.84
N ALA A 19 32.11 12.39 -35.15
CA ALA A 19 31.46 13.39 -35.99
C ALA A 19 29.94 13.51 -35.75
N GLU A 20 29.32 12.49 -35.14
CA GLU A 20 27.91 12.54 -34.80
C GLU A 20 27.70 13.48 -33.59
N GLY A 21 26.71 14.34 -33.68
CA GLY A 21 26.39 15.32 -32.66
C GLY A 21 25.96 14.70 -31.33
N LEU A 22 25.87 15.51 -30.30
CA LEU A 22 25.39 15.13 -28.99
C LEU A 22 23.87 14.88 -28.99
N ASN A 23 23.45 13.71 -28.52
CA ASN A 23 22.04 13.37 -28.25
C ASN A 23 21.86 13.12 -26.75
N LEU A 24 21.38 14.13 -26.05
CA LEU A 24 21.22 14.10 -24.59
C LEU A 24 20.23 13.02 -24.14
N SER A 25 19.21 12.70 -24.93
CA SER A 25 18.22 11.67 -24.59
C SER A 25 18.83 10.27 -24.58
N LEU A 26 19.60 9.93 -25.62
CA LEU A 26 20.27 8.65 -25.70
C LEU A 26 21.43 8.53 -24.70
N GLN A 27 22.11 9.63 -24.42
CA GLN A 27 23.12 9.66 -23.36
C GLN A 27 22.50 9.41 -22.00
N SER A 28 21.45 10.18 -21.65
CA SER A 28 20.72 10.01 -20.36
C SER A 28 20.11 8.62 -20.24
N TRP A 29 19.58 8.04 -21.32
CA TRP A 29 19.12 6.67 -21.33
C TRP A 29 20.24 5.70 -20.92
N ASN A 30 21.42 5.82 -21.55
CA ASN A 30 22.57 4.97 -21.25
C ASN A 30 23.11 5.14 -19.84
N ASP A 31 23.17 6.38 -19.34
CA ASP A 31 23.69 6.72 -18.01
C ASP A 31 22.81 6.16 -16.89
N ASN A 32 21.52 6.02 -17.12
CA ASN A 32 20.55 5.54 -16.15
C ASN A 32 20.29 4.02 -16.18
N GLN A 33 20.94 3.26 -17.06
CA GLN A 33 20.73 1.80 -17.16
C GLN A 33 21.19 1.02 -15.90
N GLY A 34 22.04 1.61 -15.07
CA GLY A 34 22.44 1.04 -13.78
C GLY A 34 21.46 1.20 -12.64
N LEU A 35 20.40 1.99 -12.84
CA LEU A 35 19.35 2.17 -11.85
C LEU A 35 18.33 1.03 -11.90
N PRO A 36 17.58 0.74 -10.80
CA PRO A 36 16.46 -0.19 -10.85
C PRO A 36 15.45 0.23 -11.94
N GLN A 37 15.18 -0.68 -12.86
CA GLN A 37 14.29 -0.43 -14.00
C GLN A 37 12.90 -1.00 -13.67
N ILE A 38 11.88 -0.14 -13.55
CA ILE A 38 10.51 -0.55 -13.31
C ILE A 38 9.74 -0.53 -14.63
N PHE A 39 9.15 -1.68 -14.98
CA PHE A 39 8.27 -1.80 -16.12
C PHE A 39 6.82 -1.91 -15.64
N GLU A 40 5.97 -0.98 -16.06
CA GLU A 40 4.55 -1.04 -15.77
C GLU A 40 3.83 -1.92 -16.80
N ALA A 41 3.26 -3.01 -16.32
CA ALA A 41 2.42 -3.92 -17.07
C ALA A 41 1.08 -4.08 -16.34
N ASN A 42 0.04 -4.51 -17.02
CA ASN A 42 -1.31 -4.55 -16.47
C ASN A 42 -1.97 -5.93 -16.52
N ASP A 43 -1.28 -6.93 -17.02
CA ASP A 43 -1.75 -8.31 -17.08
C ASP A 43 -0.59 -9.31 -17.23
N LYS A 44 -0.89 -10.58 -16.97
CA LYS A 44 0.05 -11.70 -17.06
C LYS A 44 0.82 -11.80 -18.40
N TRP A 45 0.18 -11.42 -19.51
CA TRP A 45 0.83 -11.50 -20.83
C TRP A 45 1.80 -10.35 -21.07
N ASN A 46 1.44 -9.15 -20.61
CA ASN A 46 2.31 -8.00 -20.69
C ASN A 46 3.51 -8.13 -19.74
N ASN A 47 3.33 -8.78 -18.57
CA ASN A 47 4.44 -9.14 -17.69
C ASN A 47 5.48 -10.02 -18.42
N LEU A 48 5.04 -11.08 -19.09
CA LEU A 48 5.94 -11.96 -19.86
C LEU A 48 6.57 -11.25 -21.08
N ARG A 49 5.85 -10.30 -21.69
CA ARG A 49 6.43 -9.49 -22.77
C ARG A 49 7.48 -8.51 -22.26
N ALA A 50 7.27 -7.94 -21.07
CA ALA A 50 8.26 -7.06 -20.43
C ALA A 50 9.54 -7.83 -20.14
N ASP A 51 9.43 -9.00 -19.51
CA ASP A 51 10.52 -9.91 -19.20
C ASP A 51 11.30 -10.26 -20.47
N ARG A 52 10.62 -10.72 -21.52
CA ARG A 52 11.25 -11.05 -22.79
C ARG A 52 12.02 -9.89 -23.44
N ILE A 53 11.54 -8.65 -23.28
CA ILE A 53 12.28 -7.47 -23.75
C ILE A 53 13.50 -7.24 -22.85
N GLY A 54 13.36 -7.41 -21.55
CA GLY A 54 14.48 -7.33 -20.61
C GLY A 54 15.59 -8.32 -20.96
N ASP A 55 15.24 -9.58 -21.18
CA ASP A 55 16.17 -10.64 -21.59
C ASP A 55 16.92 -10.29 -22.89
N GLU A 56 16.20 -9.72 -23.88
CA GLU A 56 16.77 -9.33 -25.16
C GLU A 56 17.90 -8.29 -25.03
N PHE A 57 17.79 -7.39 -24.04
CA PHE A 57 18.73 -6.29 -23.81
C PHE A 57 19.56 -6.41 -22.52
N GLY A 58 19.45 -7.52 -21.80
CA GLY A 58 20.18 -7.77 -20.55
C GLY A 58 19.70 -6.92 -19.38
N VAL A 59 18.44 -6.56 -19.35
CA VAL A 59 17.81 -5.76 -18.27
C VAL A 59 16.86 -6.63 -17.46
N GLN A 60 17.13 -6.82 -16.17
CA GLN A 60 16.17 -7.44 -15.26
C GLN A 60 15.19 -6.40 -14.76
N TYR A 61 13.97 -6.42 -15.29
CA TYR A 61 12.93 -5.50 -14.85
C TYR A 61 12.35 -5.88 -13.49
N ILE A 62 12.01 -4.87 -12.71
CA ILE A 62 11.01 -4.95 -11.66
C ILE A 62 9.66 -4.71 -12.35
N ILE A 63 8.72 -5.64 -12.23
CA ILE A 63 7.49 -5.58 -13.02
C ILE A 63 6.33 -5.15 -12.12
N LYS A 64 5.75 -3.97 -12.39
CA LYS A 64 4.47 -3.61 -11.80
C LYS A 64 3.40 -4.41 -12.55
N SER A 65 2.79 -5.34 -11.84
CA SER A 65 1.86 -6.33 -12.40
C SER A 65 0.40 -5.89 -12.36
N GLY A 66 -0.48 -6.73 -12.85
CA GLY A 66 -1.93 -6.59 -12.75
C GLY A 66 -2.51 -7.38 -11.57
N GLU A 67 -3.62 -8.04 -11.82
CA GLU A 67 -4.40 -8.78 -10.81
C GLU A 67 -4.67 -10.24 -11.20
N ASN A 68 -4.09 -10.73 -12.33
CA ASN A 68 -4.43 -12.02 -12.93
C ASN A 68 -3.24 -12.98 -13.11
N GLU A 69 -2.10 -12.71 -12.48
CA GLU A 69 -0.86 -13.49 -12.59
C GLU A 69 -0.98 -14.87 -11.97
N TYR A 70 -1.90 -15.06 -11.00
CA TYR A 70 -2.19 -16.37 -10.41
C TYR A 70 -2.55 -17.43 -11.45
N GLN A 71 -3.06 -17.02 -12.62
CA GLN A 71 -3.41 -17.91 -13.73
C GLN A 71 -2.16 -18.46 -14.45
N ARG A 72 -1.00 -17.81 -14.32
CA ARG A 72 0.27 -18.16 -14.97
C ARG A 72 1.47 -18.04 -14.02
N ILE A 73 1.26 -18.44 -12.78
CA ILE A 73 2.25 -18.24 -11.71
C ILE A 73 3.58 -18.96 -11.97
N LYS A 74 3.55 -20.08 -12.68
CA LYS A 74 4.76 -20.81 -13.04
C LYS A 74 5.61 -20.02 -14.04
N GLU A 75 4.96 -19.42 -15.02
CA GLU A 75 5.60 -18.55 -16.01
C GLU A 75 6.09 -17.26 -15.35
N MET A 76 5.34 -16.69 -14.39
CA MET A 76 5.83 -15.56 -13.61
C MET A 76 7.09 -15.92 -12.83
N LYS A 77 7.14 -17.12 -12.24
CA LYS A 77 8.34 -17.57 -11.53
C LYS A 77 9.57 -17.68 -12.44
N SER A 78 9.38 -18.11 -13.69
CA SER A 78 10.48 -18.29 -14.63
C SER A 78 11.14 -16.98 -15.08
N THR A 79 10.48 -15.83 -14.90
CA THR A 79 11.05 -14.50 -15.21
C THR A 79 12.14 -14.07 -14.23
N ASN A 80 12.24 -14.68 -13.06
CA ASN A 80 13.09 -14.24 -11.95
C ASN A 80 12.91 -12.77 -11.53
N ALA A 81 11.86 -12.13 -11.98
CA ALA A 81 11.57 -10.73 -11.67
C ALA A 81 11.05 -10.56 -10.23
N THR A 82 11.31 -9.39 -9.67
CA THR A 82 10.55 -8.89 -8.52
C THR A 82 9.30 -8.18 -9.02
N PHE A 83 8.16 -8.47 -8.41
CA PHE A 83 6.89 -7.89 -8.82
C PHE A 83 6.43 -6.79 -7.85
N ILE A 84 5.72 -5.79 -8.39
CA ILE A 84 4.96 -4.81 -7.61
C ILE A 84 3.48 -5.15 -7.86
N VAL A 85 2.82 -5.71 -6.85
CA VAL A 85 1.49 -6.29 -6.95
C VAL A 85 0.45 -5.32 -6.40
N PRO A 86 -0.47 -4.82 -7.22
CA PRO A 86 -1.59 -4.01 -6.74
C PRO A 86 -2.61 -4.89 -6.02
N LEU A 87 -3.29 -4.31 -5.04
CA LEU A 87 -4.41 -4.93 -4.35
C LEU A 87 -5.75 -4.43 -4.92
N ASN A 88 -5.79 -4.18 -6.21
CA ASN A 88 -7.00 -3.84 -6.92
C ASN A 88 -7.73 -5.11 -7.33
N TYR A 89 -9.03 -5.19 -7.05
CA TYR A 89 -9.83 -6.36 -7.39
C TYR A 89 -11.01 -5.96 -8.27
N PRO A 90 -11.43 -6.83 -9.22
CA PRO A 90 -12.59 -6.55 -10.04
C PRO A 90 -13.84 -6.37 -9.18
N ALA A 91 -14.71 -5.47 -9.59
CA ALA A 91 -16.01 -5.30 -8.95
C ALA A 91 -16.91 -6.53 -9.19
N ALA A 92 -17.83 -6.76 -8.28
CA ALA A 92 -18.88 -7.77 -8.50
C ALA A 92 -19.65 -7.43 -9.79
N GLN A 93 -19.97 -8.48 -10.54
CA GLN A 93 -20.82 -8.35 -11.71
C GLN A 93 -22.28 -8.18 -11.28
N ASP A 94 -23.03 -7.40 -12.05
CA ASP A 94 -24.47 -7.31 -11.90
C ASP A 94 -25.11 -8.59 -12.46
N VAL A 95 -25.69 -9.39 -11.57
CA VAL A 95 -26.32 -10.67 -11.88
C VAL A 95 -27.72 -10.78 -11.27
N GLU A 96 -28.26 -9.65 -10.80
CA GLU A 96 -29.61 -9.62 -10.19
C GLU A 96 -30.69 -9.88 -11.24
N ASP A 97 -30.56 -9.29 -12.44
CA ASP A 97 -31.45 -9.61 -13.57
C ASP A 97 -30.93 -10.84 -14.33
N PRO A 98 -31.74 -11.89 -14.52
CA PRO A 98 -31.38 -13.08 -15.30
C PRO A 98 -30.99 -12.77 -16.75
N ASN A 99 -31.50 -11.68 -17.33
CA ASN A 99 -31.11 -11.25 -18.67
C ASN A 99 -29.68 -10.68 -18.71
N ASP A 100 -29.24 -9.98 -17.66
CA ASP A 100 -27.89 -9.45 -17.54
C ASP A 100 -26.92 -10.56 -17.13
N ALA A 101 -27.33 -11.41 -16.19
CA ALA A 101 -26.52 -12.53 -15.70
C ALA A 101 -26.01 -13.45 -16.81
N ARG A 102 -26.79 -13.68 -17.88
CA ARG A 102 -26.39 -14.52 -19.03
C ARG A 102 -25.22 -13.97 -19.84
N PHE A 103 -24.93 -12.66 -19.75
CA PHE A 103 -23.81 -12.04 -20.44
C PHE A 103 -22.51 -12.08 -19.63
N VAL A 104 -22.57 -12.44 -18.34
CA VAL A 104 -21.40 -12.58 -17.50
C VAL A 104 -20.72 -13.92 -17.79
N SER A 105 -19.46 -13.87 -18.26
CA SER A 105 -18.74 -15.10 -18.57
C SER A 105 -18.30 -15.83 -17.31
N LEU A 106 -18.19 -17.16 -17.38
CA LEU A 106 -17.61 -17.97 -16.29
C LEU A 106 -16.17 -17.54 -15.98
N ASN A 107 -15.42 -17.07 -16.97
CA ASN A 107 -14.07 -16.58 -16.79
C ASN A 107 -14.05 -15.32 -15.92
N ASP A 108 -14.97 -14.37 -16.16
CA ASP A 108 -15.04 -13.14 -15.39
C ASP A 108 -15.49 -13.40 -13.95
N MET A 109 -16.46 -14.29 -13.77
CA MET A 109 -16.90 -14.72 -12.43
C MET A 109 -15.76 -15.38 -11.65
N LYS A 110 -15.02 -16.30 -12.28
CA LYS A 110 -13.85 -16.93 -11.65
C LYS A 110 -12.73 -15.95 -11.37
N HIS A 111 -12.52 -14.99 -12.25
CA HIS A 111 -11.51 -13.96 -12.02
C HIS A 111 -11.90 -13.06 -10.84
N TRP A 112 -13.15 -12.63 -10.75
CA TRP A 112 -13.66 -11.88 -9.61
C TRP A 112 -13.48 -12.64 -8.29
N GLU A 113 -13.77 -13.93 -8.28
CA GLU A 113 -13.62 -14.80 -7.09
C GLU A 113 -12.14 -14.97 -6.72
N LEU A 114 -11.24 -15.20 -7.68
CA LEU A 114 -9.86 -15.64 -7.44
C LEU A 114 -8.83 -14.53 -7.45
N ALA A 115 -9.14 -13.33 -7.94
CA ALA A 115 -8.22 -12.21 -7.96
C ALA A 115 -7.61 -11.88 -6.58
N PRO A 116 -8.35 -11.96 -5.46
CA PRO A 116 -7.76 -11.75 -4.13
C PRO A 116 -6.68 -12.76 -3.76
N ALA A 117 -6.66 -13.95 -4.36
CA ALA A 117 -5.63 -14.96 -4.14
C ALA A 117 -4.31 -14.67 -4.88
N ASN A 118 -4.25 -13.62 -5.72
CA ASN A 118 -3.08 -13.34 -6.56
C ASN A 118 -1.79 -13.21 -5.72
N ALA A 119 -1.79 -12.36 -4.70
CA ALA A 119 -0.63 -12.17 -3.83
C ALA A 119 -0.22 -13.45 -3.07
N ALA A 120 -1.20 -14.25 -2.63
CA ALA A 120 -0.93 -15.56 -2.01
C ALA A 120 -0.32 -16.56 -2.99
N ALA A 121 -0.67 -16.47 -4.29
CA ALA A 121 -0.05 -17.31 -5.31
C ALA A 121 1.44 -16.97 -5.51
N PHE A 122 1.80 -15.68 -5.49
CA PHE A 122 3.21 -15.24 -5.50
C PHE A 122 3.97 -15.79 -4.29
N GLU A 123 3.41 -15.69 -3.08
CA GLU A 123 4.01 -16.24 -1.88
C GLU A 123 4.26 -17.74 -1.99
N LYS A 124 3.24 -18.53 -2.36
CA LYS A 124 3.34 -19.99 -2.53
C LYS A 124 4.38 -20.40 -3.58
N ALA A 125 4.53 -19.60 -4.63
CA ALA A 125 5.53 -19.83 -5.65
C ALA A 125 6.95 -19.40 -5.23
N GLY A 126 7.11 -18.68 -4.12
CA GLY A 126 8.37 -18.11 -3.66
C GLY A 126 8.90 -17.01 -4.59
N ILE A 127 8.00 -16.25 -5.20
CA ILE A 127 8.34 -15.10 -6.06
C ILE A 127 8.43 -13.85 -5.17
N PRO A 128 9.51 -13.06 -5.25
CA PRO A 128 9.61 -11.81 -4.49
C PRO A 128 8.62 -10.79 -5.03
N PHE A 129 7.90 -10.11 -4.13
CA PHE A 129 6.98 -9.04 -4.50
C PHE A 129 6.84 -7.96 -3.44
N CYS A 130 6.50 -6.77 -3.88
CA CYS A 130 6.09 -5.61 -3.09
C CYS A 130 4.59 -5.40 -3.28
N LEU A 131 3.92 -4.80 -2.29
CA LEU A 131 2.52 -4.38 -2.41
C LEU A 131 2.46 -2.88 -2.72
N THR A 132 1.44 -2.48 -3.49
CA THR A 132 1.23 -1.08 -3.88
C THR A 132 -0.24 -0.67 -3.77
N THR A 133 -0.45 0.63 -3.57
CA THR A 133 -1.76 1.28 -3.65
C THR A 133 -2.14 1.70 -5.08
N ALA A 134 -1.26 1.47 -6.05
CA ALA A 134 -1.54 1.77 -7.45
C ALA A 134 -2.80 1.04 -7.91
N ASP A 135 -3.52 1.65 -8.83
CA ASP A 135 -4.78 1.17 -9.43
C ASP A 135 -5.97 1.09 -8.47
N LEU A 136 -5.81 1.40 -7.18
CA LEU A 136 -6.93 1.50 -6.26
C LEU A 136 -7.79 2.74 -6.57
N ARG A 137 -9.10 2.57 -6.59
CA ARG A 137 -10.05 3.70 -6.71
C ARG A 137 -9.94 4.68 -5.55
N SER A 138 -9.59 4.18 -4.37
CA SER A 138 -9.32 4.96 -3.16
C SER A 138 -8.24 4.27 -2.33
N VAL A 139 -7.27 5.03 -1.85
CA VAL A 139 -6.21 4.53 -0.96
C VAL A 139 -6.79 3.88 0.31
N ASN A 140 -7.95 4.32 0.77
CA ASN A 140 -8.63 3.75 1.94
C ASN A 140 -9.03 2.28 1.74
N GLN A 141 -9.16 1.81 0.49
CA GLN A 141 -9.46 0.40 0.18
C GLN A 141 -8.27 -0.53 0.44
N PHE A 142 -7.05 0.03 0.56
CA PHE A 142 -5.84 -0.77 0.72
C PHE A 142 -5.93 -1.78 1.86
N TRP A 143 -6.30 -1.33 3.06
CA TRP A 143 -6.38 -2.20 4.23
C TRP A 143 -7.48 -3.26 4.12
N THR A 144 -8.61 -2.91 3.52
CA THR A 144 -9.73 -3.85 3.29
C THR A 144 -9.31 -4.92 2.29
N ASN A 145 -8.69 -4.50 1.19
CA ASN A 145 -8.25 -5.42 0.14
C ASN A 145 -7.06 -6.29 0.61
N LEU A 146 -6.19 -5.73 1.46
CA LEU A 146 -5.09 -6.49 2.07
C LEU A 146 -5.64 -7.61 2.97
N ARG A 147 -6.59 -7.30 3.85
CA ARG A 147 -7.25 -8.32 4.69
C ARG A 147 -7.92 -9.39 3.83
N LYS A 148 -8.57 -8.99 2.75
CA LYS A 148 -9.15 -9.94 1.80
C LYS A 148 -8.09 -10.86 1.18
N ALA A 149 -6.92 -10.33 0.78
CA ALA A 149 -5.82 -11.18 0.30
C ALA A 149 -5.33 -12.17 1.38
N MET A 150 -5.30 -11.75 2.64
CA MET A 150 -4.94 -12.63 3.76
C MET A 150 -5.98 -13.74 3.99
N GLU A 151 -7.27 -13.44 3.87
CA GLU A 151 -8.36 -14.45 3.89
C GLU A 151 -8.18 -15.49 2.76
N TYR A 152 -7.61 -15.08 1.63
CA TYR A 152 -7.27 -15.94 0.49
C TYR A 152 -5.88 -16.59 0.59
N GLY A 153 -5.24 -16.50 1.74
CA GLY A 153 -4.07 -17.29 2.11
C GLY A 153 -2.73 -16.57 2.03
N LEU A 154 -2.70 -15.24 1.91
CA LEU A 154 -1.49 -14.45 2.06
C LEU A 154 -1.13 -14.38 3.55
N SER A 155 0.10 -14.76 3.91
CA SER A 155 0.53 -14.77 5.31
C SER A 155 0.88 -13.37 5.83
N GLU A 156 0.64 -13.14 7.12
CA GLU A 156 0.98 -11.88 7.80
C GLU A 156 2.47 -11.53 7.66
N ASN A 157 3.34 -12.52 7.85
CA ASN A 157 4.78 -12.34 7.71
C ASN A 157 5.17 -11.90 6.30
N LYS A 158 4.52 -12.47 5.26
CA LYS A 158 4.78 -12.10 3.88
C LYS A 158 4.27 -10.71 3.54
N VAL A 159 3.14 -10.30 4.11
CA VAL A 159 2.64 -8.92 4.00
C VAL A 159 3.65 -7.94 4.57
N LEU A 160 4.14 -8.18 5.79
CA LEU A 160 5.15 -7.31 6.41
C LEU A 160 6.42 -7.25 5.55
N GLU A 161 6.89 -8.39 5.05
CA GLU A 161 8.05 -8.44 4.17
C GLU A 161 7.82 -7.64 2.88
N ALA A 162 6.66 -7.80 2.25
CA ALA A 162 6.28 -7.13 1.00
C ALA A 162 6.06 -5.61 1.14
N LEU A 163 5.79 -5.12 2.36
CA LEU A 163 5.62 -3.70 2.68
C LEU A 163 6.91 -3.03 3.19
N THR A 164 7.93 -3.80 3.59
CA THR A 164 9.12 -3.27 4.25
C THR A 164 10.42 -3.75 3.61
N LYS A 165 10.80 -5.00 3.84
CA LYS A 165 12.08 -5.58 3.44
C LYS A 165 12.21 -5.67 1.92
N THR A 166 11.20 -6.25 1.25
CA THR A 166 11.28 -6.47 -0.19
C THR A 166 11.43 -5.16 -0.98
N PRO A 167 10.61 -4.10 -0.76
CA PRO A 167 10.81 -2.83 -1.46
C PRO A 167 12.16 -2.19 -1.14
N ALA A 168 12.63 -2.25 0.11
CA ALA A 168 13.93 -1.70 0.48
C ALA A 168 15.09 -2.44 -0.21
N THR A 169 15.01 -3.76 -0.32
CA THR A 169 15.99 -4.59 -1.05
C THR A 169 15.95 -4.30 -2.54
N THR A 170 14.75 -4.21 -3.11
CA THR A 170 14.54 -3.96 -4.54
C THR A 170 15.09 -2.59 -4.97
N LEU A 171 15.02 -1.60 -4.10
CA LEU A 171 15.56 -0.25 -4.33
C LEU A 171 17.03 -0.11 -3.89
N GLY A 172 17.66 -1.16 -3.36
CA GLY A 172 19.06 -1.12 -2.93
C GLY A 172 19.33 -0.28 -1.67
N ILE A 173 18.31 -0.08 -0.82
CA ILE A 173 18.41 0.74 0.41
C ILE A 173 18.11 -0.05 1.69
N TYR A 174 18.17 -1.38 1.62
CA TYR A 174 17.89 -2.22 2.78
C TYR A 174 18.89 -2.05 3.93
N ASP A 175 20.08 -1.55 3.65
CA ASP A 175 21.07 -1.15 4.65
C ASP A 175 20.57 -0.02 5.55
N LYS A 176 19.63 0.81 5.08
CA LYS A 176 19.11 2.00 5.78
C LYS A 176 17.71 1.83 6.34
N VAL A 177 16.85 1.06 5.67
CA VAL A 177 15.42 0.92 6.00
C VAL A 177 14.93 -0.51 5.76
N GLY A 178 13.67 -0.80 6.11
CA GLY A 178 13.01 -2.08 5.81
C GLY A 178 13.09 -3.12 6.92
N SER A 179 13.74 -2.81 8.05
CA SER A 179 13.72 -3.60 9.28
C SER A 179 14.04 -2.72 10.49
N LEU A 180 13.87 -3.27 11.70
CA LEU A 180 14.17 -2.61 12.98
C LEU A 180 15.56 -2.99 13.52
N ASP A 181 16.49 -3.35 12.66
CA ASP A 181 17.85 -3.69 13.05
C ASP A 181 18.62 -2.46 13.53
N ALA A 182 19.57 -2.66 14.43
CA ALA A 182 20.45 -1.60 14.92
C ALA A 182 21.25 -0.95 13.77
N GLY A 183 21.34 0.37 13.78
CA GLY A 183 22.05 1.15 12.75
C GLY A 183 21.19 1.61 11.59
N LYS A 184 19.95 1.14 11.46
CA LYS A 184 19.00 1.61 10.45
C LYS A 184 18.23 2.84 10.94
N TRP A 185 17.63 3.54 10.00
CA TRP A 185 16.78 4.68 10.30
C TRP A 185 15.57 4.24 11.12
N ALA A 186 15.23 5.01 12.15
CA ALA A 186 14.09 4.74 13.01
C ALA A 186 12.77 5.10 12.30
N ASN A 187 12.38 4.25 11.34
CA ASN A 187 11.12 4.34 10.59
C ASN A 187 10.23 3.15 11.01
N PHE A 188 9.23 3.42 11.85
CA PHE A 188 8.34 2.35 12.34
C PHE A 188 6.99 2.90 12.79
N LEU A 189 6.02 2.01 12.86
CA LEU A 189 4.68 2.28 13.37
C LEU A 189 4.52 1.67 14.77
N ILE A 190 3.74 2.32 15.63
CA ILE A 190 3.23 1.75 16.87
C ILE A 190 1.71 1.66 16.75
N THR A 191 1.18 0.48 17.02
CA THR A 191 -0.24 0.15 16.95
C THR A 191 -0.74 -0.36 18.30
N ASN A 192 -2.04 -0.24 18.55
CA ASN A 192 -2.67 -0.75 19.79
C ASN A 192 -3.09 -2.22 19.69
N GLY A 193 -2.74 -2.91 18.62
CA GLY A 193 -3.02 -4.32 18.37
C GLY A 193 -2.33 -4.79 17.10
N SER A 194 -2.71 -5.96 16.55
CA SER A 194 -2.18 -6.39 15.24
C SER A 194 -2.52 -5.37 14.17
N LEU A 195 -1.53 -4.97 13.36
CA LEU A 195 -1.68 -3.99 12.28
C LEU A 195 -2.82 -4.37 11.30
N PHE A 196 -3.07 -5.66 11.14
CA PHE A 196 -4.03 -6.20 10.17
C PHE A 196 -5.44 -6.40 10.74
N ASP A 197 -5.61 -6.30 12.07
CA ASP A 197 -6.93 -6.32 12.68
C ASP A 197 -7.69 -5.02 12.32
N ALA A 198 -8.95 -5.17 11.87
CA ALA A 198 -9.80 -4.03 11.55
C ALA A 198 -10.12 -3.11 12.73
N LYS A 199 -9.98 -3.63 13.97
CA LYS A 199 -10.21 -2.87 15.21
C LYS A 199 -8.96 -2.13 15.68
N SER A 200 -7.78 -2.51 15.18
CA SER A 200 -6.52 -1.87 15.54
C SER A 200 -6.34 -0.53 14.85
N ALA A 201 -5.64 0.37 15.52
CA ALA A 201 -5.29 1.67 14.99
C ALA A 201 -3.80 1.93 15.11
N ILE A 202 -3.24 2.64 14.14
CA ILE A 202 -1.90 3.19 14.22
C ILE A 202 -1.96 4.36 15.19
N GLN A 203 -1.19 4.29 16.28
CA GLN A 203 -1.10 5.36 17.28
C GLN A 203 -0.01 6.36 16.91
N TYR A 204 1.17 5.85 16.57
CA TYR A 204 2.32 6.68 16.25
C TYR A 204 3.01 6.20 14.97
N ASN A 205 3.49 7.17 14.20
CA ASN A 205 4.40 6.93 13.08
C ASN A 205 5.74 7.61 13.40
N TYR A 206 6.83 6.86 13.34
CA TYR A 206 8.18 7.40 13.48
C TYR A 206 8.85 7.45 12.10
N VAL A 207 9.38 8.63 11.75
CA VAL A 207 10.12 8.86 10.51
C VAL A 207 11.47 9.45 10.88
N GLN A 208 12.53 8.70 10.65
CA GLN A 208 13.91 9.07 11.02
C GLN A 208 14.02 9.50 12.50
N GLY A 209 13.30 8.80 13.39
CA GLY A 209 13.27 9.09 14.82
C GLY A 209 12.29 10.20 15.25
N ASN A 210 11.72 10.95 14.32
CA ASN A 210 10.72 11.96 14.65
C ASN A 210 9.34 11.31 14.86
N LYS A 211 8.72 11.59 15.98
CA LYS A 211 7.42 11.04 16.37
C LYS A 211 6.27 11.86 15.76
N TYR A 212 5.39 11.20 15.05
CA TYR A 212 4.10 11.74 14.57
C TYR A 212 2.96 11.01 15.26
N VAL A 213 2.09 11.77 15.93
CA VAL A 213 0.88 11.25 16.59
C VAL A 213 -0.21 11.14 15.52
N ILE A 214 -0.66 9.91 15.25
CA ILE A 214 -1.74 9.61 14.29
C ILE A 214 -3.07 9.50 15.04
N LYS A 215 -3.07 8.77 16.15
CA LYS A 215 -4.20 8.64 17.06
C LYS A 215 -3.69 8.68 18.49
N ASP A 216 -4.17 9.63 19.26
CA ASP A 216 -3.83 9.69 20.67
C ASP A 216 -4.92 8.92 21.45
N ASP A 217 -4.52 7.74 21.98
CA ASP A 217 -5.39 6.96 22.86
C ASP A 217 -5.33 7.45 24.32
N ASN A 218 -4.76 8.63 24.59
CA ASN A 218 -4.85 9.29 25.91
C ASN A 218 -6.29 9.72 26.26
N PHE A 219 -7.24 9.35 25.39
CA PHE A 219 -8.65 9.44 25.68
C PHE A 219 -9.01 8.47 26.79
N ILE A 220 -9.36 9.01 27.93
CA ILE A 220 -9.83 8.21 29.07
C ILE A 220 -11.37 8.25 29.05
N ALA A 221 -12.00 7.14 28.67
CA ALA A 221 -13.44 6.98 28.87
C ALA A 221 -13.73 6.95 30.38
N GLY A 222 -14.78 7.64 30.79
CA GLY A 222 -15.16 7.69 32.19
C GLY A 222 -16.08 8.84 32.52
N THR A 223 -16.47 8.92 33.79
CA THR A 223 -17.31 9.99 34.30
C THR A 223 -16.44 10.98 35.07
N TYR A 224 -16.52 12.26 34.66
CA TYR A 224 -15.71 13.34 35.22
C TYR A 224 -16.61 14.41 35.84
N ASN A 225 -16.26 14.90 37.04
CA ASN A 225 -16.85 16.07 37.62
C ASN A 225 -16.08 17.31 37.15
N VAL A 226 -16.76 18.22 36.50
CA VAL A 226 -16.19 19.45 35.94
C VAL A 226 -16.85 20.66 36.63
N THR A 227 -16.05 21.62 37.05
CA THR A 227 -16.51 22.91 37.52
C THR A 227 -16.16 23.99 36.49
N ILE A 228 -17.13 24.69 35.99
CA ILE A 228 -16.96 25.80 35.04
C ILE A 228 -17.13 27.12 35.78
N ASN A 229 -16.10 27.94 35.78
CA ASN A 229 -16.14 29.27 36.35
C ASN A 229 -16.84 30.21 35.39
N THR A 230 -17.99 30.71 35.74
CA THR A 230 -18.75 31.67 34.96
C THR A 230 -18.81 33.02 35.67
N PRO A 231 -19.09 34.14 34.98
CA PRO A 231 -19.28 35.46 35.62
C PRO A 231 -20.38 35.47 36.69
N SER A 232 -21.29 34.49 36.64
CA SER A 232 -22.42 34.34 37.59
C SER A 232 -22.09 33.41 38.76
N GLY A 233 -20.85 32.84 38.82
CA GLY A 233 -20.42 31.88 39.84
C GLY A 233 -20.03 30.52 39.24
N ASP A 234 -19.57 29.61 40.10
CA ASP A 234 -19.13 28.30 39.71
C ASP A 234 -20.31 27.36 39.43
N GLU A 235 -20.35 26.78 38.26
CA GLU A 235 -21.35 25.78 37.89
C GLU A 235 -20.69 24.37 37.82
N LYS A 236 -21.37 23.38 38.41
CA LYS A 236 -20.89 22.00 38.45
C LYS A 236 -21.63 21.13 37.44
N TYR A 237 -20.85 20.38 36.65
CA TYR A 237 -21.36 19.46 35.66
C TYR A 237 -20.71 18.07 35.84
N THR A 238 -21.40 17.04 35.41
CA THR A 238 -20.84 15.68 35.26
C THR A 238 -20.74 15.37 33.79
N LEU A 239 -19.52 15.05 33.31
CA LEU A 239 -19.26 14.62 31.95
C LEU A 239 -19.19 13.10 31.91
N ASP A 240 -20.02 12.45 31.14
CA ASP A 240 -19.92 11.03 30.81
C ASP A 240 -19.29 10.88 29.40
N VAL A 241 -18.05 10.49 29.37
CA VAL A 241 -17.23 10.40 28.17
C VAL A 241 -17.16 8.95 27.71
N LYS A 242 -17.89 8.57 26.65
CA LYS A 242 -17.96 7.22 26.11
C LYS A 242 -16.98 7.01 24.93
N SER A 243 -16.79 8.05 24.13
CA SER A 243 -15.85 8.06 23.01
C SER A 243 -15.49 9.50 22.65
N THR A 244 -14.52 9.69 21.75
CA THR A 244 -14.16 11.03 21.23
C THR A 244 -15.31 11.76 20.52
N SER A 245 -16.33 11.03 20.10
CA SER A 245 -17.53 11.57 19.43
C SER A 245 -18.82 11.48 20.24
N SER A 246 -18.77 10.90 21.46
CA SER A 246 -19.94 10.68 22.30
C SER A 246 -19.64 11.07 23.74
N VAL A 247 -19.99 12.32 24.07
CA VAL A 247 -19.89 12.87 25.41
C VAL A 247 -21.24 13.48 25.78
N THR A 248 -21.72 13.11 26.95
CA THR A 248 -22.95 13.70 27.55
C THR A 248 -22.57 14.50 28.77
N MET A 249 -22.98 15.73 28.81
CA MET A 249 -22.78 16.61 29.95
C MET A 249 -24.09 16.74 30.72
N PHE A 250 -24.07 16.37 31.99
CA PHE A 250 -25.19 16.47 32.90
C PHE A 250 -24.99 17.66 33.84
N GLY A 251 -26.00 18.54 33.93
CA GLY A 251 -26.03 19.69 34.81
C GLY A 251 -27.48 20.07 35.11
N LYS A 252 -27.82 21.34 35.00
CA LYS A 252 -29.24 21.79 35.03
C LYS A 252 -30.03 21.19 33.88
N ASP A 253 -29.35 21.06 32.71
CA ASP A 253 -29.83 20.39 31.50
C ASP A 253 -28.84 19.30 31.06
N THR A 254 -29.34 18.35 30.27
CA THR A 254 -28.49 17.32 29.66
C THR A 254 -28.12 17.75 28.25
N LEU A 255 -26.82 17.90 27.98
CA LEU A 255 -26.30 18.32 26.69
C LEU A 255 -25.46 17.21 26.08
N ASN A 256 -25.74 16.85 24.82
CA ASN A 256 -24.87 16.02 24.04
C ASN A 256 -23.88 16.92 23.30
N THR A 257 -22.59 16.73 23.53
CA THR A 257 -21.52 17.55 23.00
C THR A 257 -20.55 16.71 22.19
N LYS A 258 -19.86 17.36 21.27
CA LYS A 258 -18.70 16.77 20.63
C LYS A 258 -17.46 17.05 21.47
N PHE A 259 -16.57 16.07 21.52
CA PHE A 259 -15.36 16.13 22.30
C PHE A 259 -14.15 16.09 21.39
N SER A 260 -13.23 17.00 21.61
CA SER A 260 -11.88 16.89 21.03
C SER A 260 -10.84 17.16 22.11
N GLN A 261 -9.77 16.39 22.10
CA GLN A 261 -8.66 16.53 23.02
C GLN A 261 -7.38 16.83 22.24
N ASP A 262 -6.64 17.83 22.71
CA ASP A 262 -5.32 18.18 22.20
C ASP A 262 -4.35 18.23 23.39
N GLY A 263 -3.60 17.15 23.59
CA GLY A 263 -2.77 16.95 24.77
C GLY A 263 -3.58 16.99 26.07
N LYS A 264 -3.39 18.05 26.88
CA LYS A 264 -4.11 18.26 28.14
C LYS A 264 -5.35 19.17 28.00
N VAL A 265 -5.58 19.71 26.81
CA VAL A 265 -6.70 20.60 26.55
C VAL A 265 -7.87 19.83 25.98
N VAL A 266 -9.01 19.95 26.63
CA VAL A 266 -10.29 19.37 26.19
C VAL A 266 -11.15 20.49 25.65
N LYS A 267 -11.71 20.28 24.44
CA LYS A 267 -12.70 21.20 23.84
C LYS A 267 -14.03 20.44 23.71
N LEU A 268 -15.07 21.05 24.21
CA LEU A 268 -16.45 20.62 24.06
C LEU A 268 -17.15 21.58 23.08
N SER A 269 -17.91 21.05 22.11
CA SER A 269 -18.61 21.83 21.09
C SER A 269 -19.96 21.21 20.72
#